data_51b3fb6a0c72c10cce62fafd94eccee3
#
_entry.id   51b3fb6a0c72c10cce62fafd94eccee3
#
_cell.length_a   1.000
_cell.length_b   1.000
_cell.length_c   1.000
_cell.angle_alpha   90.00
_cell.angle_beta   90.00
_cell.angle_gamma   90.00
#
_symmetry.space_group_name_H-M   'P 1'
#
loop_
_entity.id
_entity.type
_entity.pdbx_description
1 polymer ?
#
loop_
_entity_poly.entity_id
_entity_poly.type
_entity_poly.pdbx_seq_one_letter_code
_entity_poly.pdbx_strand_id
1 'polypeptide(L)'
;MQVIDTKKTGAGQFICNCHVESGCFYTDDSVKSAVDEKKRMATARNHTCAHLLQAALRKVLGDHVHQAGSFVDPYRCRFDFSHFSAVTPEELEKIEMLVNDWILAGIPVVTEELPIEEARKKGAMALFGEKYGDIVRVVQAGDVSTEFCGGTHLDNTAKAGLFKIISETSVASGVRRIEAVTGYNVLSAYDQTKAMVTNIAQVLKIANPSAVMQKCENMMNEMHAMQAEIDRLNGIISMSQMKNVTEGATEVNGIKVFSAMLSGVTGDSLRKAGDKLKDANDSFVAVLAGVSDGKGNFLCIASPEAVAKGANAGKIVKEIAAIAGGKGGGKPDTAMAGIADVTKIDEALLALTDIVKNMIG
;
A
#
# COMPACT_ATOMS: atom_id res chain seq x y z
N MET A 1 13.32 -42.18 -8.12
CA MET A 1 13.84 -41.36 -7.03
C MET A 1 14.01 -39.94 -7.51
N GLN A 2 13.47 -38.95 -6.80
CA GLN A 2 13.62 -37.55 -7.10
C GLN A 2 14.51 -36.90 -6.05
N VAL A 3 15.54 -36.17 -6.49
CA VAL A 3 16.39 -35.35 -5.60
C VAL A 3 15.64 -34.06 -5.26
N ILE A 4 15.46 -33.79 -3.96
CA ILE A 4 14.77 -32.60 -3.45
C ILE A 4 15.78 -31.50 -3.16
N ASP A 5 16.92 -31.86 -2.56
CA ASP A 5 17.97 -30.91 -2.14
C ASP A 5 19.33 -31.59 -2.22
N THR A 6 20.38 -30.81 -2.48
CA THR A 6 21.76 -31.28 -2.51
C THR A 6 22.65 -30.32 -1.74
N LYS A 7 23.39 -30.85 -0.77
CA LYS A 7 24.35 -30.08 0.05
C LYS A 7 25.73 -30.63 -0.10
N LYS A 8 26.74 -29.76 -0.05
CA LYS A 8 28.15 -30.15 -0.01
C LYS A 8 28.66 -30.06 1.43
N THR A 9 29.30 -31.13 1.90
CA THR A 9 29.95 -31.13 3.22
C THR A 9 31.28 -30.41 3.17
N GLY A 10 31.84 -30.06 4.33
CA GLY A 10 33.18 -29.49 4.45
C GLY A 10 34.27 -30.42 3.95
N ALA A 11 34.05 -31.76 3.90
CA ALA A 11 34.92 -32.77 3.35
C ALA A 11 34.77 -32.95 1.82
N GLY A 12 33.95 -32.15 1.15
CA GLY A 12 33.76 -32.20 -0.30
C GLY A 12 32.73 -33.22 -0.80
N GLN A 13 32.08 -33.97 0.09
CA GLN A 13 31.02 -34.93 -0.25
C GLN A 13 29.70 -34.23 -0.57
N PHE A 14 28.94 -34.82 -1.50
CA PHE A 14 27.59 -34.35 -1.79
C PHE A 14 26.54 -35.22 -1.09
N ILE A 15 25.67 -34.62 -0.32
CA ILE A 15 24.53 -35.24 0.34
C ILE A 15 23.27 -34.82 -0.42
N CYS A 16 22.56 -35.80 -1.00
CA CYS A 16 21.31 -35.61 -1.69
C CYS A 16 20.14 -36.02 -0.79
N ASN A 17 19.23 -35.11 -0.48
CA ASN A 17 17.94 -35.45 0.13
C ASN A 17 16.98 -35.85 -0.99
N CYS A 18 16.48 -37.10 -0.93
CA CYS A 18 15.73 -37.70 -2.01
C CYS A 18 14.37 -38.23 -1.56
N HIS A 19 13.37 -38.13 -2.43
CA HIS A 19 12.10 -38.87 -2.32
C HIS A 19 12.17 -40.14 -3.20
N VAL A 20 11.96 -41.30 -2.58
CA VAL A 20 11.92 -42.61 -3.30
C VAL A 20 10.48 -42.83 -3.72
N GLU A 21 10.19 -42.77 -5.01
CA GLU A 21 8.86 -42.97 -5.58
C GLU A 21 8.48 -44.45 -5.64
N SER A 22 9.45 -45.32 -5.91
CA SER A 22 9.27 -46.79 -5.98
C SER A 22 10.59 -47.53 -5.75
N GLY A 23 10.52 -48.75 -5.20
CA GLY A 23 11.68 -49.56 -4.90
C GLY A 23 12.41 -49.17 -3.62
N CYS A 24 13.67 -49.61 -3.47
CA CYS A 24 14.53 -49.29 -2.34
C CYS A 24 15.99 -49.18 -2.83
N PHE A 25 16.81 -48.52 -2.01
CA PHE A 25 18.26 -48.39 -2.19
C PHE A 25 18.96 -49.01 -1.00
N TYR A 26 20.09 -49.62 -1.27
CA TYR A 26 20.97 -50.19 -0.25
C TYR A 26 22.31 -49.45 -0.24
N THR A 27 23.03 -49.58 0.86
CA THR A 27 24.39 -49.09 0.95
C THR A 27 25.24 -49.71 -0.16
N ASP A 28 26.09 -48.93 -0.77
CA ASP A 28 26.99 -49.33 -1.90
C ASP A 28 26.29 -49.58 -3.24
N ASP A 29 24.97 -49.30 -3.36
CA ASP A 29 24.33 -49.35 -4.68
C ASP A 29 24.92 -48.32 -5.63
N SER A 30 25.17 -48.77 -6.86
CA SER A 30 25.55 -47.86 -7.94
C SER A 30 24.33 -47.15 -8.50
N VAL A 31 24.33 -45.82 -8.46
CA VAL A 31 23.23 -45.01 -8.94
C VAL A 31 23.65 -44.10 -10.09
N LYS A 32 22.74 -43.89 -11.05
CA LYS A 32 22.90 -42.91 -12.12
C LYS A 32 22.13 -41.65 -11.73
N SER A 33 22.83 -40.56 -11.50
CA SER A 33 22.23 -39.26 -11.29
C SER A 33 22.11 -38.47 -12.60
N ALA A 34 20.99 -37.81 -12.82
CA ALA A 34 20.76 -36.89 -13.94
C ALA A 34 20.23 -35.54 -13.41
N VAL A 35 20.84 -34.46 -13.88
CA VAL A 35 20.41 -33.11 -13.56
C VAL A 35 19.24 -32.76 -14.45
N ASP A 36 18.21 -32.13 -13.87
CA ASP A 36 17.12 -31.51 -14.65
C ASP A 36 17.70 -30.35 -15.49
N GLU A 37 17.89 -30.62 -16.79
CA GLU A 37 18.50 -29.67 -17.72
C GLU A 37 17.70 -28.37 -17.83
N LYS A 38 16.36 -28.43 -17.80
CA LYS A 38 15.50 -27.25 -17.90
C LYS A 38 15.71 -26.33 -16.71
N LYS A 39 15.69 -26.87 -15.49
CA LYS A 39 15.97 -26.13 -14.27
C LYS A 39 17.40 -25.59 -14.24
N ARG A 40 18.36 -26.38 -14.61
CA ARG A 40 19.76 -25.96 -14.67
C ARG A 40 19.97 -24.81 -15.64
N MET A 41 19.38 -24.87 -16.83
CA MET A 41 19.48 -23.80 -17.82
C MET A 41 18.71 -22.53 -17.37
N ALA A 42 17.57 -22.67 -16.69
CA ALA A 42 16.86 -21.53 -16.12
C ALA A 42 17.70 -20.84 -15.03
N THR A 43 18.32 -21.61 -14.13
CA THR A 43 19.25 -21.08 -13.13
C THR A 43 20.44 -20.38 -13.79
N ALA A 44 21.02 -20.98 -14.85
CA ALA A 44 22.14 -20.38 -15.58
C ALA A 44 21.78 -19.03 -16.23
N ARG A 45 20.55 -18.91 -16.77
CA ARG A 45 20.05 -17.63 -17.29
C ARG A 45 19.99 -16.57 -16.20
N ASN A 46 19.34 -16.90 -15.10
CA ASN A 46 19.21 -15.97 -13.97
C ASN A 46 20.57 -15.60 -13.38
N HIS A 47 21.52 -16.53 -13.30
CA HIS A 47 22.85 -16.26 -12.75
C HIS A 47 23.69 -15.38 -13.67
N THR A 48 23.72 -15.66 -14.97
CA THR A 48 24.41 -14.79 -15.92
C THR A 48 23.81 -13.38 -15.93
N CYS A 49 22.47 -13.27 -15.89
CA CYS A 49 21.82 -11.97 -15.79
C CYS A 49 22.06 -11.24 -14.46
N ALA A 50 22.33 -11.96 -13.36
CA ALA A 50 22.71 -11.30 -12.11
C ALA A 50 24.08 -10.59 -12.24
N HIS A 51 25.05 -11.17 -12.96
CA HIS A 51 26.32 -10.51 -13.29
C HIS A 51 26.11 -9.28 -14.21
N LEU A 52 25.28 -9.41 -15.25
CA LEU A 52 24.94 -8.27 -16.11
C LEU A 52 24.20 -7.18 -15.32
N LEU A 53 23.32 -7.55 -14.41
CA LEU A 53 22.62 -6.61 -13.53
C LEU A 53 23.60 -5.85 -12.64
N GLN A 54 24.56 -6.53 -12.03
CA GLN A 54 25.61 -5.86 -11.23
C GLN A 54 26.38 -4.84 -12.07
N ALA A 55 26.79 -5.21 -13.28
CA ALA A 55 27.49 -4.30 -14.19
C ALA A 55 26.59 -3.08 -14.57
N ALA A 56 25.31 -3.31 -14.86
CA ALA A 56 24.36 -2.26 -15.20
C ALA A 56 24.11 -1.32 -14.02
N LEU A 57 23.93 -1.85 -12.82
CA LEU A 57 23.77 -1.06 -11.60
C LEU A 57 24.97 -0.14 -11.37
N ARG A 58 26.18 -0.66 -11.47
CA ARG A 58 27.41 0.15 -11.35
C ARG A 58 27.50 1.23 -12.42
N LYS A 59 27.14 0.91 -13.66
CA LYS A 59 27.18 1.85 -14.77
C LYS A 59 26.15 2.97 -14.64
N VAL A 60 24.99 2.73 -14.06
CA VAL A 60 23.90 3.71 -13.93
C VAL A 60 23.97 4.46 -12.60
N LEU A 61 24.21 3.75 -11.49
CA LEU A 61 24.18 4.33 -10.15
C LEU A 61 25.55 4.77 -9.63
N GLY A 62 26.63 4.16 -10.16
CA GLY A 62 28.01 4.50 -9.79
C GLY A 62 28.78 3.36 -9.12
N ASP A 63 30.09 3.60 -8.94
CA ASP A 63 31.04 2.59 -8.46
C ASP A 63 30.88 2.18 -6.99
N HIS A 64 30.09 2.92 -6.22
CA HIS A 64 29.76 2.58 -4.83
C HIS A 64 28.83 1.35 -4.70
N VAL A 65 28.26 0.92 -5.82
CA VAL A 65 27.42 -0.27 -5.85
C VAL A 65 28.28 -1.52 -5.70
N HIS A 66 28.08 -2.25 -4.62
CA HIS A 66 28.71 -3.53 -4.33
C HIS A 66 27.63 -4.57 -3.97
N GLN A 67 27.87 -5.81 -4.35
CA GLN A 67 26.99 -6.91 -3.96
C GLN A 67 27.05 -7.10 -2.43
N ALA A 68 25.87 -7.05 -1.78
CA ALA A 68 25.66 -7.36 -0.38
C ALA A 68 25.12 -8.79 -0.18
N GLY A 69 24.45 -9.33 -1.22
CA GLY A 69 23.93 -10.69 -1.25
C GLY A 69 23.38 -11.04 -2.62
N SER A 70 23.32 -12.34 -2.92
CA SER A 70 22.72 -12.84 -4.16
C SER A 70 22.03 -14.17 -3.91
N PHE A 71 20.92 -14.38 -4.59
CA PHE A 71 20.22 -15.67 -4.62
C PHE A 71 19.69 -15.93 -6.02
N VAL A 72 19.97 -17.12 -6.54
CA VAL A 72 19.62 -17.51 -7.90
C VAL A 72 18.98 -18.89 -7.87
N ASP A 73 17.81 -19.02 -8.46
CA ASP A 73 17.09 -20.27 -8.66
C ASP A 73 16.53 -20.37 -10.10
N PRO A 74 15.81 -21.45 -10.49
CA PRO A 74 15.21 -21.55 -11.81
C PRO A 74 14.11 -20.50 -12.10
N TYR A 75 13.57 -19.85 -11.09
CA TYR A 75 12.41 -18.97 -11.21
C TYR A 75 12.81 -17.50 -11.26
N ARG A 76 13.84 -17.08 -10.49
CA ARG A 76 14.26 -15.69 -10.35
C ARG A 76 15.72 -15.54 -9.97
N CYS A 77 16.23 -14.33 -10.12
CA CYS A 77 17.42 -13.87 -9.43
C CYS A 77 17.04 -12.74 -8.45
N ARG A 78 17.69 -12.75 -7.29
CA ARG A 78 17.63 -11.70 -6.28
C ARG A 78 19.04 -11.16 -6.10
N PHE A 79 19.16 -9.85 -6.16
CA PHE A 79 20.43 -9.18 -6.02
C PHE A 79 20.30 -8.05 -4.97
N ASP A 80 21.06 -8.20 -3.88
CA ASP A 80 21.14 -7.23 -2.80
C ASP A 80 22.42 -6.41 -2.99
N PHE A 81 22.33 -5.09 -2.96
CA PHE A 81 23.45 -4.20 -3.24
C PHE A 81 23.46 -2.95 -2.36
N SER A 82 24.67 -2.39 -2.17
CA SER A 82 24.85 -1.14 -1.44
C SER A 82 24.35 0.05 -2.26
N HIS A 83 23.34 0.76 -1.72
CA HIS A 83 22.87 2.03 -2.27
C HIS A 83 22.07 2.78 -1.20
N PHE A 84 22.20 4.12 -1.18
CA PHE A 84 21.69 4.97 -0.09
C PHE A 84 20.24 5.43 -0.26
N SER A 85 19.67 5.35 -1.46
CA SER A 85 18.30 5.77 -1.78
C SER A 85 17.54 4.71 -2.56
N ALA A 86 16.22 4.86 -2.71
CA ALA A 86 15.44 4.06 -3.65
C ALA A 86 15.90 4.35 -5.07
N VAL A 87 16.00 3.31 -5.90
CA VAL A 87 16.30 3.45 -7.32
C VAL A 87 15.06 4.02 -8.02
N THR A 88 15.22 5.08 -8.78
CA THR A 88 14.08 5.71 -9.46
C THR A 88 13.55 4.84 -10.61
N PRO A 89 12.28 5.00 -11.02
CA PRO A 89 11.73 4.27 -12.16
C PRO A 89 12.55 4.45 -13.43
N GLU A 90 13.07 5.65 -13.67
CA GLU A 90 13.89 5.98 -14.84
C GLU A 90 15.27 5.29 -14.80
N GLU A 91 15.85 5.14 -13.61
CA GLU A 91 17.09 4.40 -13.41
C GLU A 91 16.87 2.89 -13.58
N LEU A 92 15.75 2.35 -13.03
CA LEU A 92 15.38 0.95 -13.21
C LEU A 92 15.16 0.61 -14.68
N GLU A 93 14.48 1.48 -15.43
CA GLU A 93 14.29 1.32 -16.86
C GLU A 93 15.63 1.28 -17.62
N LYS A 94 16.54 2.23 -17.31
CA LYS A 94 17.87 2.26 -17.92
C LYS A 94 18.70 1.01 -17.61
N ILE A 95 18.64 0.52 -16.36
CA ILE A 95 19.34 -0.70 -15.95
C ILE A 95 18.79 -1.91 -16.70
N GLU A 96 17.48 -2.03 -16.77
CA GLU A 96 16.78 -3.11 -17.45
C GLU A 96 17.09 -3.12 -18.96
N MET A 97 17.02 -1.96 -19.60
CA MET A 97 17.37 -1.81 -21.01
C MET A 97 18.82 -2.21 -21.26
N LEU A 98 19.74 -1.74 -20.44
CA LEU A 98 21.16 -2.02 -20.60
C LEU A 98 21.48 -3.52 -20.47
N VAL A 99 20.84 -4.22 -19.53
CA VAL A 99 20.97 -5.68 -19.41
C VAL A 99 20.43 -6.36 -20.66
N ASN A 100 19.28 -5.94 -21.17
CA ASN A 100 18.69 -6.52 -22.38
C ASN A 100 19.52 -6.23 -23.64
N ASP A 101 20.12 -5.04 -23.75
CA ASP A 101 21.05 -4.72 -24.84
C ASP A 101 22.23 -5.70 -24.88
N TRP A 102 22.83 -6.01 -23.72
CA TRP A 102 23.93 -6.98 -23.64
C TRP A 102 23.46 -8.42 -23.89
N ILE A 103 22.21 -8.75 -23.55
CA ILE A 103 21.61 -10.03 -23.92
C ILE A 103 21.46 -10.14 -25.44
N LEU A 104 20.87 -9.12 -26.06
CA LEU A 104 20.62 -9.06 -27.50
C LEU A 104 21.91 -9.00 -28.31
N ALA A 105 22.98 -8.42 -27.77
CA ALA A 105 24.29 -8.39 -28.38
C ALA A 105 24.94 -9.78 -28.49
N GLY A 106 24.44 -10.79 -27.79
CA GLY A 106 24.94 -12.16 -27.89
C GLY A 106 26.39 -12.31 -27.46
N ILE A 107 26.78 -11.68 -26.36
CA ILE A 107 28.16 -11.63 -25.85
C ILE A 107 28.58 -13.04 -25.42
N PRO A 108 29.76 -13.57 -25.87
CA PRO A 108 30.32 -14.81 -25.37
C PRO A 108 30.58 -14.71 -23.85
N VAL A 109 30.20 -15.79 -23.15
CA VAL A 109 30.49 -15.96 -21.71
C VAL A 109 31.50 -17.06 -21.54
N VAL A 110 32.72 -16.69 -21.17
CA VAL A 110 33.87 -17.57 -21.02
C VAL A 110 34.08 -17.87 -19.54
N THR A 111 34.35 -19.13 -19.24
CA THR A 111 34.71 -19.60 -17.90
C THR A 111 36.10 -20.21 -17.90
N GLU A 112 36.95 -19.68 -17.04
CA GLU A 112 38.33 -20.14 -16.91
C GLU A 112 38.69 -20.39 -15.45
N GLU A 113 39.57 -21.34 -15.20
CA GLU A 113 40.23 -21.53 -13.90
C GLU A 113 41.64 -20.98 -13.99
N LEU A 114 41.95 -19.99 -13.16
CA LEU A 114 43.19 -19.22 -13.22
C LEU A 114 43.79 -19.07 -11.81
N PRO A 115 45.14 -18.95 -11.70
CA PRO A 115 45.74 -18.45 -10.48
C PRO A 115 45.13 -17.11 -10.07
N ILE A 116 44.90 -16.92 -8.76
CA ILE A 116 44.22 -15.74 -8.25
C ILE A 116 44.88 -14.42 -8.68
N GLU A 117 46.22 -14.41 -8.75
CA GLU A 117 46.98 -13.22 -9.19
C GLU A 117 46.76 -12.89 -10.67
N GLU A 118 46.58 -13.89 -11.52
CA GLU A 118 46.25 -13.68 -12.94
C GLU A 118 44.82 -13.19 -13.12
N ALA A 119 43.90 -13.77 -12.35
CA ALA A 119 42.49 -13.35 -12.34
C ALA A 119 42.31 -11.88 -11.91
N ARG A 120 43.07 -11.46 -10.90
CA ARG A 120 43.09 -10.03 -10.46
C ARG A 120 43.65 -9.11 -11.54
N LYS A 121 44.68 -9.53 -12.29
CA LYS A 121 45.21 -8.73 -13.41
C LYS A 121 44.20 -8.56 -14.55
N LYS A 122 43.30 -9.53 -14.74
CA LYS A 122 42.16 -9.40 -15.67
C LYS A 122 41.04 -8.45 -15.17
N GLY A 123 41.17 -7.85 -13.99
CA GLY A 123 40.18 -6.97 -13.41
C GLY A 123 38.96 -7.71 -12.82
N ALA A 124 39.11 -9.02 -12.55
CA ALA A 124 38.01 -9.81 -12.01
C ALA A 124 37.60 -9.34 -10.61
N MET A 125 36.31 -9.05 -10.45
CA MET A 125 35.74 -8.64 -9.18
C MET A 125 35.56 -9.85 -8.25
N ALA A 126 36.08 -9.73 -7.02
CA ALA A 126 35.88 -10.69 -5.97
C ALA A 126 34.70 -10.27 -5.08
N LEU A 127 33.91 -11.21 -4.59
CA LEU A 127 32.88 -10.94 -3.61
C LEU A 127 33.50 -10.52 -2.27
N PHE A 128 32.94 -9.51 -1.64
CA PHE A 128 33.48 -8.97 -0.41
C PHE A 128 33.33 -10.00 0.73
N GLY A 129 34.45 -10.33 1.41
CA GLY A 129 34.45 -11.22 2.57
C GLY A 129 34.64 -12.71 2.28
N GLU A 130 34.71 -13.14 1.01
CA GLU A 130 35.01 -14.53 0.66
C GLU A 130 36.53 -14.79 0.67
N LYS A 131 36.91 -16.00 1.15
CA LYS A 131 38.28 -16.51 1.08
C LYS A 131 38.42 -17.38 -0.15
N TYR A 132 39.32 -17.03 -1.04
CA TYR A 132 39.59 -17.74 -2.25
C TYR A 132 40.86 -18.57 -2.09
N GLY A 133 40.92 -19.74 -2.76
CA GLY A 133 42.13 -20.53 -2.86
C GLY A 133 43.11 -19.95 -3.90
N ASP A 134 44.22 -20.69 -4.12
CA ASP A 134 45.23 -20.26 -5.06
C ASP A 134 44.76 -20.27 -6.53
N ILE A 135 43.78 -21.12 -6.85
CA ILE A 135 43.11 -21.23 -8.16
C ILE A 135 41.67 -20.81 -7.98
N VAL A 136 41.21 -19.88 -8.82
CA VAL A 136 39.86 -19.32 -8.82
C VAL A 136 39.18 -19.52 -10.17
N ARG A 137 37.87 -19.74 -10.13
CA ARG A 137 37.04 -19.78 -11.33
C ARG A 137 36.56 -18.37 -11.66
N VAL A 138 36.90 -17.90 -12.87
CA VAL A 138 36.55 -16.59 -13.41
C VAL A 138 35.50 -16.80 -14.50
N VAL A 139 34.42 -16.01 -14.42
CA VAL A 139 33.38 -15.93 -15.44
C VAL A 139 33.43 -14.54 -16.06
N GLN A 140 33.62 -14.51 -17.37
CA GLN A 140 33.74 -13.26 -18.13
C GLN A 140 32.68 -13.16 -19.23
N ALA A 141 31.90 -12.11 -19.24
CA ALA A 141 30.96 -11.75 -20.31
C ALA A 141 31.50 -10.57 -21.11
N GLY A 142 32.32 -10.84 -22.09
CA GLY A 142 33.02 -9.80 -22.87
C GLY A 142 33.75 -8.79 -21.98
N ASP A 143 33.59 -7.50 -22.30
CA ASP A 143 34.12 -6.38 -21.51
C ASP A 143 33.10 -5.85 -20.46
N VAL A 144 31.94 -6.52 -20.34
CA VAL A 144 30.83 -6.05 -19.49
C VAL A 144 31.01 -6.47 -18.05
N SER A 145 31.33 -7.75 -17.81
CA SER A 145 31.48 -8.30 -16.47
C SER A 145 32.60 -9.35 -16.44
N THR A 146 33.45 -9.26 -15.42
CA THR A 146 34.45 -10.26 -15.09
C THR A 146 34.46 -10.49 -13.59
N GLU A 147 34.06 -11.69 -13.15
CA GLU A 147 33.81 -11.97 -11.74
C GLU A 147 34.34 -13.34 -11.31
N PHE A 148 34.76 -13.44 -10.04
CA PHE A 148 35.04 -14.73 -9.40
C PHE A 148 33.72 -15.41 -9.11
N CYS A 149 33.43 -16.51 -9.80
CA CYS A 149 32.15 -17.18 -9.64
C CYS A 149 32.23 -18.70 -9.86
N GLY A 150 31.83 -19.48 -8.85
CA GLY A 150 31.69 -20.92 -8.89
C GLY A 150 30.38 -21.46 -9.47
N GLY A 151 29.44 -20.56 -9.82
CA GLY A 151 28.06 -20.93 -10.20
C GLY A 151 27.95 -21.43 -11.65
N THR A 152 26.72 -21.83 -12.01
CA THR A 152 26.39 -22.28 -13.37
C THR A 152 25.99 -21.09 -14.23
N HIS A 153 26.67 -20.93 -15.38
CA HIS A 153 26.46 -19.83 -16.32
C HIS A 153 26.11 -20.33 -17.73
N LEU A 154 25.54 -19.44 -18.52
CA LEU A 154 25.42 -19.59 -19.98
C LEU A 154 26.80 -19.47 -20.63
N ASP A 155 26.94 -19.93 -21.87
CA ASP A 155 28.10 -19.72 -22.74
C ASP A 155 27.95 -18.50 -23.65
N ASN A 156 26.72 -17.93 -23.71
CA ASN A 156 26.41 -16.74 -24.50
C ASN A 156 25.19 -16.02 -23.88
N THR A 157 25.27 -14.70 -23.80
CA THR A 157 24.21 -13.89 -23.16
C THR A 157 22.87 -13.98 -23.89
N ALA A 158 22.83 -14.16 -25.22
CA ALA A 158 21.57 -14.29 -25.98
C ALA A 158 20.71 -15.47 -25.50
N LYS A 159 21.30 -16.52 -24.90
CA LYS A 159 20.57 -17.67 -24.34
C LYS A 159 19.76 -17.31 -23.08
N ALA A 160 19.96 -16.10 -22.53
CA ALA A 160 19.12 -15.59 -21.42
C ALA A 160 17.69 -15.28 -21.89
N GLY A 161 17.50 -14.92 -23.15
CA GLY A 161 16.24 -14.47 -23.68
C GLY A 161 15.97 -13.02 -23.29
N LEU A 162 14.91 -12.76 -22.52
CA LEU A 162 14.62 -11.43 -21.96
C LEU A 162 14.93 -11.40 -20.46
N PHE A 163 15.25 -10.21 -19.98
CA PHE A 163 15.40 -9.88 -18.57
C PHE A 163 14.35 -8.85 -18.16
N LYS A 164 13.71 -9.05 -17.01
CA LYS A 164 12.72 -8.11 -16.47
C LYS A 164 12.92 -7.93 -14.97
N ILE A 165 13.04 -6.70 -14.52
CA ILE A 165 13.00 -6.34 -13.10
C ILE A 165 11.54 -6.43 -12.64
N ILE A 166 11.30 -7.18 -11.56
CA ILE A 166 9.97 -7.38 -10.97
C ILE A 166 9.74 -6.42 -9.81
N SER A 167 10.76 -6.22 -8.97
CA SER A 167 10.65 -5.33 -7.82
C SER A 167 12.00 -4.76 -7.42
N GLU A 168 11.96 -3.59 -6.78
CA GLU A 168 13.07 -2.95 -6.08
C GLU A 168 12.58 -2.55 -4.68
N THR A 169 13.30 -2.96 -3.64
CA THR A 169 12.90 -2.75 -2.24
C THR A 169 14.10 -2.49 -1.33
N SER A 170 13.86 -1.89 -0.17
CA SER A 170 14.86 -1.78 0.90
C SER A 170 14.92 -3.06 1.73
N VAL A 171 16.13 -3.52 2.06
CA VAL A 171 16.37 -4.67 2.95
C VAL A 171 16.90 -4.24 4.31
N ALA A 172 17.82 -3.27 4.29
CA ALA A 172 18.44 -2.70 5.48
C ALA A 172 18.89 -1.27 5.16
N SER A 173 19.36 -0.55 6.16
CA SER A 173 19.94 0.78 5.95
C SER A 173 21.12 0.69 4.96
N GLY A 174 21.04 1.43 3.86
CA GLY A 174 22.06 1.45 2.81
C GLY A 174 22.12 0.17 1.94
N VAL A 175 21.14 -0.73 2.02
CA VAL A 175 21.06 -1.96 1.21
C VAL A 175 19.73 -2.03 0.48
N ARG A 176 19.81 -2.13 -0.86
CA ARG A 176 18.66 -2.27 -1.75
C ARG A 176 18.64 -3.68 -2.34
N ARG A 177 17.46 -4.15 -2.70
CA ARG A 177 17.22 -5.46 -3.33
C ARG A 177 16.49 -5.29 -4.64
N ILE A 178 16.99 -5.93 -5.68
CA ILE A 178 16.26 -6.14 -6.93
C ILE A 178 15.92 -7.63 -7.04
N GLU A 179 14.66 -7.92 -7.39
CA GLU A 179 14.25 -9.23 -7.89
C GLU A 179 13.95 -9.12 -9.38
N ALA A 180 14.48 -10.08 -10.15
CA ALA A 180 14.32 -10.09 -11.59
C ALA A 180 14.15 -11.53 -12.12
N VAL A 181 13.61 -11.64 -13.32
CA VAL A 181 13.31 -12.89 -14.00
C VAL A 181 13.88 -12.90 -15.42
N THR A 182 14.10 -14.09 -15.99
CA THR A 182 14.67 -14.26 -17.34
C THR A 182 13.88 -15.27 -18.17
N GLY A 183 14.02 -15.18 -19.48
CA GLY A 183 13.48 -16.15 -20.43
C GLY A 183 11.97 -16.35 -20.28
N TYR A 184 11.55 -17.61 -20.14
CA TYR A 184 10.11 -17.94 -20.04
C TYR A 184 9.41 -17.35 -18.80
N ASN A 185 10.16 -17.06 -17.73
CA ASN A 185 9.57 -16.44 -16.54
C ASN A 185 9.14 -14.99 -16.82
N VAL A 186 9.76 -14.30 -17.78
CA VAL A 186 9.30 -12.98 -18.27
C VAL A 186 7.93 -13.08 -18.94
N LEU A 187 7.73 -14.10 -19.80
CA LEU A 187 6.41 -14.36 -20.42
C LEU A 187 5.36 -14.67 -19.36
N SER A 188 5.71 -15.50 -18.38
CA SER A 188 4.81 -15.82 -17.27
C SER A 188 4.39 -14.58 -16.47
N ALA A 189 5.34 -13.69 -16.16
CA ALA A 189 5.05 -12.43 -15.48
C ALA A 189 4.14 -11.50 -16.32
N TYR A 190 4.39 -11.43 -17.62
CA TYR A 190 3.54 -10.68 -18.55
C TYR A 190 2.10 -11.25 -18.61
N ASP A 191 1.97 -12.59 -18.73
CA ASP A 191 0.67 -13.25 -18.79
C ASP A 191 -0.11 -13.07 -17.49
N GLN A 192 0.54 -13.11 -16.33
CA GLN A 192 -0.08 -12.81 -15.03
C GLN A 192 -0.60 -11.38 -14.96
N THR A 193 0.20 -10.41 -15.41
CA THR A 193 -0.22 -9.00 -15.47
C THR A 193 -1.40 -8.79 -16.41
N LYS A 194 -1.36 -9.41 -17.59
CA LYS A 194 -2.45 -9.38 -18.58
C LYS A 194 -3.72 -10.00 -18.02
N ALA A 195 -3.60 -11.15 -17.35
CA ALA A 195 -4.75 -11.81 -16.71
C ALA A 195 -5.35 -10.92 -15.61
N MET A 196 -4.52 -10.25 -14.80
CA MET A 196 -4.99 -9.31 -13.77
C MET A 196 -5.83 -8.18 -14.38
N VAL A 197 -5.33 -7.52 -15.43
CA VAL A 197 -6.06 -6.45 -16.12
C VAL A 197 -7.37 -6.98 -16.74
N THR A 198 -7.34 -8.19 -17.32
CA THR A 198 -8.53 -8.83 -17.87
C THR A 198 -9.57 -9.11 -16.79
N ASN A 199 -9.15 -9.62 -15.63
CA ASN A 199 -10.05 -9.87 -14.51
C ASN A 199 -10.66 -8.57 -13.97
N ILE A 200 -9.88 -7.48 -13.87
CA ILE A 200 -10.41 -6.16 -13.50
C ILE A 200 -11.47 -5.70 -14.53
N ALA A 201 -11.20 -5.86 -15.83
CA ALA A 201 -12.15 -5.53 -16.87
C ALA A 201 -13.47 -6.32 -16.75
N GLN A 202 -13.39 -7.61 -16.39
CA GLN A 202 -14.58 -8.45 -16.15
C GLN A 202 -15.39 -7.96 -14.94
N VAL A 203 -14.74 -7.64 -13.83
CA VAL A 203 -15.40 -7.07 -12.63
C VAL A 203 -16.12 -5.76 -12.98
N LEU A 204 -15.49 -4.91 -13.79
CA LEU A 204 -16.05 -3.64 -14.25
C LEU A 204 -17.06 -3.81 -15.39
N LYS A 205 -17.32 -5.06 -15.86
CA LYS A 205 -18.22 -5.39 -16.97
C LYS A 205 -17.90 -4.65 -18.26
N ILE A 206 -16.62 -4.52 -18.59
CA ILE A 206 -16.14 -3.93 -19.83
C ILE A 206 -15.49 -4.99 -20.71
N ALA A 207 -15.77 -4.96 -22.02
CA ALA A 207 -15.26 -5.94 -22.97
C ALA A 207 -13.79 -5.69 -23.35
N ASN A 208 -13.35 -4.43 -23.37
CA ASN A 208 -11.99 -4.05 -23.76
C ASN A 208 -11.14 -3.69 -22.53
N PRO A 209 -10.13 -4.50 -22.16
CA PRO A 209 -9.23 -4.20 -21.04
C PRO A 209 -8.53 -2.83 -21.13
N SER A 210 -8.31 -2.28 -22.33
CA SER A 210 -7.70 -0.97 -22.49
C SER A 210 -8.56 0.18 -21.95
N ALA A 211 -9.87 -0.05 -21.77
CA ALA A 211 -10.80 0.94 -21.22
C ALA A 211 -10.91 0.93 -19.68
N VAL A 212 -10.13 0.08 -18.99
CA VAL A 212 -10.19 -0.05 -17.51
C VAL A 212 -9.96 1.28 -16.84
N MET A 213 -8.92 2.02 -17.22
CA MET A 213 -8.57 3.30 -16.59
C MET A 213 -9.71 4.32 -16.74
N GLN A 214 -10.21 4.49 -17.96
CA GLN A 214 -11.33 5.41 -18.24
C GLN A 214 -12.60 5.04 -17.45
N LYS A 215 -12.88 3.74 -17.31
CA LYS A 215 -14.02 3.29 -16.50
C LYS A 215 -13.86 3.60 -15.03
N CYS A 216 -12.65 3.38 -14.49
CA CYS A 216 -12.35 3.73 -13.10
C CYS A 216 -12.50 5.23 -12.84
N GLU A 217 -11.98 6.09 -13.73
CA GLU A 217 -12.14 7.55 -13.64
C GLU A 217 -13.62 7.97 -13.66
N ASN A 218 -14.40 7.40 -14.59
CA ASN A 218 -15.84 7.67 -14.66
C ASN A 218 -16.55 7.25 -13.36
N MET A 219 -16.26 6.06 -12.82
CA MET A 219 -16.85 5.59 -11.58
C MET A 219 -16.49 6.49 -10.39
N MET A 220 -15.27 6.98 -10.30
CA MET A 220 -14.85 7.92 -9.27
C MET A 220 -15.63 9.23 -9.36
N ASN A 221 -15.80 9.76 -10.58
CA ASN A 221 -16.58 10.98 -10.82
C ASN A 221 -18.07 10.79 -10.48
N GLU A 222 -18.66 9.65 -10.86
CA GLU A 222 -20.04 9.30 -10.51
C GLU A 222 -20.21 9.19 -8.98
N MET A 223 -19.25 8.58 -8.30
CA MET A 223 -19.27 8.46 -6.82
C MET A 223 -19.20 9.82 -6.12
N HIS A 224 -18.35 10.74 -6.61
CA HIS A 224 -18.30 12.11 -6.09
C HIS A 224 -19.59 12.87 -6.34
N ALA A 225 -20.18 12.72 -7.54
CA ALA A 225 -21.47 13.36 -7.86
C ALA A 225 -22.61 12.80 -6.99
N MET A 226 -22.67 11.49 -6.77
CA MET A 226 -23.65 10.89 -5.87
C MET A 226 -23.48 11.37 -4.43
N GLN A 227 -22.26 11.50 -3.93
CA GLN A 227 -22.01 12.01 -2.59
C GLN A 227 -22.48 13.48 -2.45
N ALA A 228 -22.17 14.32 -3.44
CA ALA A 228 -22.63 15.71 -3.44
C ALA A 228 -24.17 15.82 -3.46
N GLU A 229 -24.84 14.93 -4.21
CA GLU A 229 -26.31 14.91 -4.25
C GLU A 229 -26.92 14.41 -2.94
N ILE A 230 -26.31 13.41 -2.29
CA ILE A 230 -26.71 12.98 -0.93
C ILE A 230 -26.60 14.14 0.06
N ASP A 231 -25.50 14.87 0.02
CA ASP A 231 -25.29 16.02 0.91
C ASP A 231 -26.31 17.13 0.64
N ARG A 232 -26.64 17.38 -0.64
CA ARG A 232 -27.67 18.36 -1.06
C ARG A 232 -29.06 17.95 -0.56
N LEU A 233 -29.44 16.69 -0.75
CA LEU A 233 -30.72 16.15 -0.31
C LEU A 233 -30.87 16.15 1.20
N ASN A 234 -29.83 15.78 1.94
CA ASN A 234 -29.80 15.87 3.40
C ASN A 234 -29.96 17.31 3.87
N GLY A 235 -29.37 18.28 3.15
CA GLY A 235 -29.57 19.69 3.40
C GLY A 235 -31.04 20.14 3.23
N ILE A 236 -31.72 19.67 2.19
CA ILE A 236 -33.17 20.00 1.95
C ILE A 236 -34.03 19.36 3.04
N ILE A 237 -33.80 18.09 3.38
CA ILE A 237 -34.54 17.39 4.46
C ILE A 237 -34.39 18.15 5.78
N SER A 238 -33.16 18.54 6.13
CA SER A 238 -32.87 19.30 7.36
C SER A 238 -33.60 20.63 7.37
N MET A 239 -33.66 21.37 6.26
CA MET A 239 -34.40 22.62 6.15
C MET A 239 -35.92 22.43 6.30
N SER A 240 -36.49 21.38 5.68
CA SER A 240 -37.90 21.04 5.81
C SER A 240 -38.28 20.70 7.23
N GLN A 241 -37.46 19.93 7.93
CA GLN A 241 -37.65 19.59 9.33
C GLN A 241 -37.60 20.85 10.24
N MET A 242 -36.66 21.76 9.99
CA MET A 242 -36.53 23.00 10.76
C MET A 242 -37.74 23.95 10.62
N LYS A 243 -38.37 24.00 9.45
CA LYS A 243 -39.54 24.83 9.22
C LYS A 243 -40.74 24.44 10.12
N ASN A 244 -40.94 23.14 10.29
CA ASN A 244 -42.00 22.58 11.14
C ASN A 244 -41.72 22.80 12.65
N VAL A 245 -40.46 22.90 13.05
CA VAL A 245 -40.04 23.02 14.46
C VAL A 245 -40.20 24.44 15.01
N THR A 246 -39.99 25.46 14.17
CA THR A 246 -40.19 26.84 14.58
C THR A 246 -41.68 27.18 14.77
N GLU A 247 -42.60 26.45 14.12
CA GLU A 247 -44.06 26.61 14.32
C GLU A 247 -44.55 26.00 15.64
N GLY A 248 -43.80 25.05 16.24
CA GLY A 248 -44.11 24.43 17.54
C GLY A 248 -43.33 25.01 18.74
N ALA A 249 -42.69 26.16 18.61
CA ALA A 249 -41.88 26.75 19.67
C ALA A 249 -42.70 27.11 20.91
N THR A 250 -42.19 26.78 22.09
CA THR A 250 -42.74 27.18 23.38
C THR A 250 -42.17 28.56 23.77
N GLU A 251 -42.99 29.48 24.21
CA GLU A 251 -42.53 30.80 24.66
C GLU A 251 -42.23 30.77 26.17
N VAL A 252 -41.06 31.22 26.57
CA VAL A 252 -40.62 31.37 27.96
C VAL A 252 -40.05 32.76 28.14
N ASN A 253 -40.72 33.61 28.92
CA ASN A 253 -40.31 35.01 29.17
C ASN A 253 -40.00 35.83 27.89
N GLY A 254 -40.82 35.64 26.84
CA GLY A 254 -40.63 36.32 25.56
C GLY A 254 -39.45 35.75 24.71
N ILE A 255 -38.98 34.57 25.03
CA ILE A 255 -37.97 33.83 24.27
C ILE A 255 -38.60 32.57 23.68
N LYS A 256 -38.46 32.34 22.39
CA LYS A 256 -38.90 31.12 21.71
C LYS A 256 -37.93 29.96 22.01
N VAL A 257 -38.41 28.87 22.57
CA VAL A 257 -37.65 27.68 22.92
C VAL A 257 -38.13 26.52 22.04
N PHE A 258 -37.21 25.92 21.29
CA PHE A 258 -37.54 24.78 20.42
C PHE A 258 -36.40 23.83 20.26
N SER A 259 -36.72 22.59 19.90
CA SER A 259 -35.74 21.55 19.64
C SER A 259 -36.09 20.76 18.38
N ALA A 260 -35.06 20.21 17.71
CA ALA A 260 -35.25 19.34 16.55
C ALA A 260 -34.22 18.22 16.51
N MET A 261 -34.65 17.05 16.01
CA MET A 261 -33.76 15.99 15.61
C MET A 261 -33.56 16.01 14.09
N LEU A 262 -32.31 16.02 13.64
CA LEU A 262 -31.91 16.05 12.23
C LEU A 262 -31.20 14.73 11.90
N SER A 263 -31.82 13.89 11.09
CA SER A 263 -31.24 12.59 10.66
C SER A 263 -30.24 12.79 9.52
N GLY A 264 -29.13 12.02 9.54
CA GLY A 264 -28.10 12.09 8.50
C GLY A 264 -27.23 13.35 8.54
N VAL A 265 -27.20 14.10 9.66
CA VAL A 265 -26.49 15.38 9.80
C VAL A 265 -25.28 15.21 10.70
N THR A 266 -24.09 15.57 10.20
CA THR A 266 -22.85 15.62 10.97
C THR A 266 -22.70 16.88 11.80
N GLY A 267 -21.74 16.94 12.72
CA GLY A 267 -21.50 18.11 13.56
C GLY A 267 -21.28 19.42 12.79
N ASP A 268 -20.62 19.40 11.63
CA ASP A 268 -20.40 20.59 10.80
C ASP A 268 -21.67 21.04 10.06
N SER A 269 -22.46 20.09 9.56
CA SER A 269 -23.76 20.40 8.97
C SER A 269 -24.75 20.93 10.02
N LEU A 270 -24.65 20.40 11.24
CA LEU A 270 -25.44 20.89 12.37
C LEU A 270 -25.11 22.36 12.71
N ARG A 271 -23.84 22.76 12.67
CA ARG A 271 -23.42 24.16 12.85
C ARG A 271 -23.99 25.05 11.76
N LYS A 272 -23.92 24.68 10.50
CA LYS A 272 -24.51 25.41 9.37
C LYS A 272 -26.03 25.58 9.50
N ALA A 273 -26.71 24.54 10.02
CA ALA A 273 -28.13 24.62 10.33
C ALA A 273 -28.41 25.64 11.44
N GLY A 274 -27.55 25.64 12.46
CA GLY A 274 -27.63 26.61 13.58
C GLY A 274 -27.39 28.05 13.15
N ASP A 275 -26.44 28.31 12.27
CA ASP A 275 -26.17 29.66 11.75
C ASP A 275 -27.41 30.23 11.01
N LYS A 276 -28.07 29.40 10.20
CA LYS A 276 -29.29 29.78 9.51
C LYS A 276 -30.47 30.11 10.49
N LEU A 277 -30.53 29.43 11.64
CA LEU A 277 -31.52 29.76 12.67
C LEU A 277 -31.26 31.11 13.32
N LYS A 278 -29.98 31.49 13.50
CA LYS A 278 -29.61 32.83 14.00
C LYS A 278 -30.06 33.93 13.05
N ASP A 279 -29.96 33.69 11.73
CA ASP A 279 -30.36 34.68 10.73
C ASP A 279 -31.90 34.84 10.61
N ALA A 280 -32.66 33.81 10.99
CA ALA A 280 -34.11 33.75 10.81
C ALA A 280 -34.94 34.12 12.06
N ASN A 281 -34.31 34.27 13.23
CA ASN A 281 -35.01 34.47 14.50
C ASN A 281 -34.28 35.48 15.39
N ASP A 282 -35.02 36.41 16.00
CA ASP A 282 -34.42 37.47 16.82
C ASP A 282 -34.24 37.06 18.31
N SER A 283 -35.22 36.38 18.91
CA SER A 283 -35.18 36.00 20.33
C SER A 283 -35.52 34.53 20.53
N PHE A 284 -34.48 33.68 20.70
CA PHE A 284 -34.69 32.23 20.79
C PHE A 284 -33.58 31.49 21.54
N VAL A 285 -33.92 30.27 22.02
CA VAL A 285 -33.00 29.20 22.41
C VAL A 285 -33.40 27.96 21.64
N ALA A 286 -32.46 27.36 20.93
CA ALA A 286 -32.68 26.15 20.15
C ALA A 286 -31.68 25.05 20.50
N VAL A 287 -32.16 23.80 20.54
CA VAL A 287 -31.30 22.62 20.60
C VAL A 287 -31.58 21.74 19.40
N LEU A 288 -30.54 21.52 18.60
CA LEU A 288 -30.56 20.59 17.46
C LEU A 288 -29.80 19.33 17.82
N ALA A 289 -30.39 18.16 17.59
CA ALA A 289 -29.71 16.87 17.68
C ALA A 289 -29.43 16.39 16.26
N GLY A 290 -28.15 16.14 15.93
CA GLY A 290 -27.74 15.53 14.65
C GLY A 290 -27.32 14.07 14.89
N VAL A 291 -27.80 13.14 14.07
CA VAL A 291 -27.45 11.73 14.13
C VAL A 291 -27.04 11.25 12.75
N SER A 292 -25.85 10.64 12.63
CA SER A 292 -25.36 9.97 11.43
C SER A 292 -24.53 8.77 11.84
N ASP A 293 -24.74 7.63 11.20
CA ASP A 293 -23.97 6.37 11.40
C ASP A 293 -23.85 5.96 12.88
N GLY A 294 -24.95 6.10 13.64
CA GLY A 294 -24.98 5.72 15.05
C GLY A 294 -24.25 6.68 16.01
N LYS A 295 -23.67 7.77 15.50
CA LYS A 295 -23.06 8.84 16.29
C LYS A 295 -23.96 10.07 16.31
N GLY A 296 -24.04 10.72 17.44
CA GLY A 296 -24.87 11.91 17.59
C GLY A 296 -24.16 13.09 18.24
N ASN A 297 -24.65 14.29 17.93
CA ASN A 297 -24.21 15.52 18.57
C ASN A 297 -25.42 16.41 18.86
N PHE A 298 -25.41 17.09 20.00
CA PHE A 298 -26.26 18.21 20.27
C PHE A 298 -25.57 19.53 19.92
N LEU A 299 -26.29 20.45 19.33
CA LEU A 299 -25.93 21.87 19.18
C LEU A 299 -26.97 22.71 19.88
N CYS A 300 -26.55 23.46 20.86
CA CYS A 300 -27.40 24.49 21.50
C CYS A 300 -27.01 25.88 21.02
N ILE A 301 -28.00 26.67 20.68
CA ILE A 301 -27.84 28.07 20.23
C ILE A 301 -28.78 28.94 21.03
N ALA A 302 -28.25 30.05 21.52
CA ALA A 302 -29.04 31.12 22.18
C ALA A 302 -28.79 32.42 21.46
N SER A 303 -29.86 33.16 21.13
CA SER A 303 -29.74 34.49 20.55
C SER A 303 -29.12 35.49 21.55
N PRO A 304 -28.53 36.60 21.08
CA PRO A 304 -27.96 37.63 21.96
C PRO A 304 -28.95 38.12 23.01
N GLU A 305 -30.22 38.26 22.63
CA GLU A 305 -31.28 38.68 23.53
C GLU A 305 -31.58 37.62 24.60
N ALA A 306 -31.61 36.34 24.22
CA ALA A 306 -31.79 35.26 25.18
C ALA A 306 -30.61 35.17 26.18
N VAL A 307 -29.39 35.39 25.70
CA VAL A 307 -28.20 35.43 26.56
C VAL A 307 -28.26 36.62 27.53
N ALA A 308 -28.71 37.79 27.07
CA ALA A 308 -28.90 38.96 27.93
C ALA A 308 -29.95 38.73 29.03
N LYS A 309 -30.95 37.87 28.79
CA LYS A 309 -31.97 37.46 29.78
C LYS A 309 -31.51 36.30 30.67
N GLY A 310 -30.26 35.80 30.53
CA GLY A 310 -29.66 34.78 31.40
C GLY A 310 -29.52 33.40 30.80
N ALA A 311 -29.97 33.17 29.54
CA ALA A 311 -29.76 31.88 28.87
C ALA A 311 -28.27 31.62 28.59
N ASN A 312 -27.83 30.36 28.73
CA ASN A 312 -26.46 29.97 28.50
C ASN A 312 -26.40 28.63 27.77
N ALA A 313 -26.09 28.68 26.47
CA ALA A 313 -26.03 27.48 25.61
C ALA A 313 -25.05 26.41 26.14
N GLY A 314 -23.94 26.84 26.75
CA GLY A 314 -22.96 25.92 27.34
C GLY A 314 -23.49 25.12 28.52
N LYS A 315 -24.32 25.75 29.38
CA LYS A 315 -24.97 25.06 30.50
C LYS A 315 -26.12 24.19 30.02
N ILE A 316 -26.98 24.72 29.12
CA ILE A 316 -28.11 23.99 28.56
C ILE A 316 -27.65 22.71 27.85
N VAL A 317 -26.65 22.79 26.97
CA VAL A 317 -26.18 21.64 26.23
C VAL A 317 -25.52 20.58 27.14
N LYS A 318 -24.91 21.02 28.26
CA LYS A 318 -24.31 20.14 29.24
C LYS A 318 -25.36 19.32 30.00
N GLU A 319 -26.48 19.97 30.41
CA GLU A 319 -27.59 19.28 31.08
C GLU A 319 -28.32 18.33 30.15
N ILE A 320 -28.59 18.73 28.90
CA ILE A 320 -29.22 17.89 27.88
C ILE A 320 -28.33 16.70 27.55
N ALA A 321 -27.04 16.94 27.37
CA ALA A 321 -26.10 15.84 27.04
C ALA A 321 -25.98 14.83 28.20
N ALA A 322 -26.09 15.28 29.45
CA ALA A 322 -26.04 14.37 30.61
C ALA A 322 -27.17 13.34 30.58
N ILE A 323 -28.39 13.72 30.10
CA ILE A 323 -29.54 12.83 29.95
C ILE A 323 -29.22 11.69 28.95
N ALA A 324 -28.52 12.03 27.84
CA ALA A 324 -28.09 11.09 26.82
C ALA A 324 -26.69 10.50 27.07
N GLY A 325 -26.19 10.59 28.33
CA GLY A 325 -24.87 10.03 28.71
C GLY A 325 -23.67 10.70 28.08
N GLY A 326 -23.87 11.81 27.39
CA GLY A 326 -22.85 12.54 26.65
C GLY A 326 -22.12 13.59 27.48
N LYS A 327 -21.14 14.25 26.84
CA LYS A 327 -20.36 15.36 27.45
C LYS A 327 -20.13 16.44 26.40
N GLY A 328 -20.13 17.69 26.87
CA GLY A 328 -19.84 18.83 26.00
C GLY A 328 -19.92 20.15 26.76
N GLY A 329 -19.95 21.25 26.02
CA GLY A 329 -19.99 22.60 26.51
C GLY A 329 -19.64 23.58 25.40
N GLY A 330 -19.52 24.86 25.76
CA GLY A 330 -19.17 25.91 24.81
C GLY A 330 -19.42 27.30 25.38
N LYS A 331 -19.58 28.24 24.48
CA LYS A 331 -19.86 29.64 24.80
C LYS A 331 -21.33 29.83 25.20
N PRO A 332 -21.68 30.97 25.83
CA PRO A 332 -23.07 31.27 26.20
C PRO A 332 -24.06 31.35 25.02
N ASP A 333 -23.55 31.69 23.82
CA ASP A 333 -24.35 31.85 22.60
C ASP A 333 -24.39 30.58 21.73
N THR A 334 -23.37 29.74 21.82
CA THR A 334 -23.27 28.52 20.99
C THR A 334 -22.44 27.45 21.70
N ALA A 335 -22.97 26.25 21.81
CA ALA A 335 -22.29 25.13 22.46
C ALA A 335 -22.65 23.78 21.82
N MET A 336 -21.74 22.83 21.86
CA MET A 336 -21.94 21.48 21.33
C MET A 336 -21.61 20.41 22.36
N ALA A 337 -22.30 19.26 22.26
CA ALA A 337 -22.02 18.08 23.05
C ALA A 337 -22.14 16.80 22.20
N GLY A 338 -21.38 15.78 22.53
CA GLY A 338 -21.56 14.44 21.96
C GLY A 338 -22.77 13.74 22.61
N ILE A 339 -23.39 12.83 21.88
CA ILE A 339 -24.45 11.93 22.33
C ILE A 339 -23.83 10.53 22.48
N ALA A 340 -23.91 9.95 23.67
CA ALA A 340 -23.44 8.60 23.91
C ALA A 340 -24.56 7.56 23.67
N ASP A 341 -25.79 7.90 24.02
CA ASP A 341 -26.97 7.03 23.84
C ASP A 341 -28.00 7.74 22.96
N VAL A 342 -28.06 7.36 21.69
CA VAL A 342 -28.98 7.95 20.70
C VAL A 342 -30.44 7.64 20.99
N THR A 343 -30.76 6.62 21.78
CA THR A 343 -32.14 6.27 22.14
C THR A 343 -32.77 7.23 23.13
N LYS A 344 -31.95 8.03 23.81
CA LYS A 344 -32.40 9.06 24.80
C LYS A 344 -32.50 10.49 24.25
N ILE A 345 -32.37 10.66 22.95
CA ILE A 345 -32.39 11.99 22.31
C ILE A 345 -33.73 12.65 22.55
N ASP A 346 -34.85 11.94 22.34
CA ASP A 346 -36.19 12.51 22.52
C ASP A 346 -36.42 12.96 23.97
N GLU A 347 -36.00 12.12 24.95
CA GLU A 347 -36.08 12.47 26.38
C GLU A 347 -35.24 13.73 26.68
N ALA A 348 -34.05 13.81 26.14
CA ALA A 348 -33.14 14.93 26.30
C ALA A 348 -33.71 16.24 25.68
N LEU A 349 -34.31 16.15 24.48
CA LEU A 349 -34.90 17.29 23.79
C LEU A 349 -36.18 17.78 24.50
N LEU A 350 -37.01 16.91 25.07
CA LEU A 350 -38.20 17.28 25.85
C LEU A 350 -37.85 18.06 27.11
N ALA A 351 -36.72 17.79 27.75
CA ALA A 351 -36.27 18.49 28.94
C ALA A 351 -35.85 19.97 28.69
N LEU A 352 -35.62 20.36 27.41
CA LEU A 352 -35.10 21.67 27.04
C LEU A 352 -35.93 22.82 27.65
N THR A 353 -37.26 22.76 27.53
CA THR A 353 -38.15 23.83 27.98
C THR A 353 -38.05 24.07 29.50
N ASP A 354 -37.97 22.99 30.27
CA ASP A 354 -37.84 23.11 31.74
C ASP A 354 -36.45 23.58 32.17
N ILE A 355 -35.39 23.11 31.47
CA ILE A 355 -34.04 23.62 31.72
C ILE A 355 -33.96 25.12 31.47
N VAL A 356 -34.53 25.59 30.35
CA VAL A 356 -34.52 27.01 30.01
C VAL A 356 -35.39 27.81 31.01
N LYS A 357 -36.57 27.33 31.40
CA LYS A 357 -37.40 27.98 32.44
C LYS A 357 -36.64 28.16 33.75
N ASN A 358 -35.93 27.14 34.22
CA ASN A 358 -35.16 27.21 35.46
C ASN A 358 -33.97 28.18 35.37
N MET A 359 -33.53 28.53 34.18
CA MET A 359 -32.35 29.38 33.96
C MET A 359 -32.72 30.85 33.79
N ILE A 360 -33.86 31.17 33.18
CA ILE A 360 -34.29 32.54 32.83
C ILE A 360 -35.60 32.94 33.50
N GLY A 361 -36.22 32.03 34.23
CA GLY A 361 -37.42 32.27 35.09
C GLY A 361 -37.05 32.77 36.43
#